data_196e0c76b83fc658fd78a9112cdb28d4
#
_entry.id   196e0c76b83fc658fd78a9112cdb28d4
#
_cell.length_a   1.000
_cell.length_b   1.000
_cell.length_c   1.000
_cell.angle_alpha   90.00
_cell.angle_beta   90.00
_cell.angle_gamma   90.00
#
_symmetry.space_group_name_H-M   'P 1'
#
loop_
_entity.id
_entity.type
_entity.pdbx_description
1 polymer ?
#
loop_
_entity_poly.entity_id
_entity_poly.type
_entity_poly.pdbx_seq_one_letter_code
_entity_poly.pdbx_strand_id
1 'polypeptide(L)'
;MMPIMRKTQPSARAAAKEATHERIVSVAARAIRRQGYHGTGVEDIMKEAGLTHGAFYAHFESREAMLAEAAAQACAESAALAADVAAGEPAQQAL
;
A
#
# COMPACT_ATOMS: atom_id res chain seq x y z
N MET A 1 1.78 -15.55 -29.46
CA MET A 1 1.59 -15.69 -28.31
C MET A 1 2.36 -14.87 -27.44
N MET A 2 3.51 -14.94 -27.40
CA MET A 2 4.34 -14.17 -26.63
C MET A 2 4.07 -12.71 -26.72
N PRO A 3 3.75 -12.22 -27.84
CA PRO A 3 3.51 -10.81 -27.99
C PRO A 3 2.55 -10.28 -26.98
N ILE A 4 1.65 -11.09 -26.57
CA ILE A 4 0.67 -10.68 -25.62
C ILE A 4 1.32 -10.28 -24.34
N MET A 5 2.32 -10.97 -23.94
CA MET A 5 2.98 -10.67 -22.71
C MET A 5 3.59 -9.31 -22.77
N ARG A 6 4.21 -8.97 -23.86
CA ARG A 6 4.81 -7.69 -23.95
C ARG A 6 3.80 -6.59 -23.87
N LYS A 7 2.63 -6.80 -24.38
CA LYS A 7 1.63 -5.79 -24.38
C LYS A 7 1.18 -5.48 -22.99
N THR A 8 1.28 -6.42 -22.10
CA THR A 8 0.80 -6.19 -20.77
C THR A 8 1.84 -5.51 -19.88
N GLN A 9 3.04 -5.31 -20.39
CA GLN A 9 4.02 -4.66 -19.58
C GLN A 9 3.91 -3.16 -19.65
N PRO A 10 3.91 -2.47 -18.52
CA PRO A 10 3.78 -1.02 -18.54
C PRO A 10 5.06 -0.38 -19.02
N SER A 11 4.97 0.85 -19.48
CA SER A 11 6.15 1.58 -19.91
C SER A 11 6.93 1.91 -18.66
N ALA A 12 8.16 2.31 -18.81
CA ALA A 12 9.00 2.66 -17.68
C ALA A 12 8.37 3.79 -16.85
N ARG A 13 7.74 4.75 -17.54
CA ARG A 13 7.11 5.85 -16.85
C ARG A 13 5.91 5.36 -16.06
N ALA A 14 5.11 4.50 -16.64
CA ALA A 14 3.94 3.98 -15.95
C ALA A 14 4.36 3.11 -14.77
N ALA A 15 5.42 2.34 -14.94
CA ALA A 15 5.91 1.50 -13.86
C ALA A 15 6.44 2.35 -12.71
N ALA A 16 7.11 3.45 -13.02
CA ALA A 16 7.63 4.33 -12.00
C ALA A 16 6.49 5.00 -11.23
N LYS A 17 5.45 5.39 -11.95
CA LYS A 17 4.32 6.03 -11.33
C LYS A 17 3.60 5.04 -10.41
N GLU A 18 3.47 3.82 -10.85
CA GLU A 18 2.81 2.81 -10.08
C GLU A 18 3.62 2.48 -8.82
N ALA A 19 4.93 2.42 -8.94
CA ALA A 19 5.79 2.16 -7.79
C ALA A 19 5.67 3.28 -6.77
N THR A 20 5.57 4.52 -7.24
CA THR A 20 5.41 5.65 -6.35
C THR A 20 4.04 5.60 -5.66
N HIS A 21 3.00 5.24 -6.42
CA HIS A 21 1.67 5.11 -5.87
C HIS A 21 1.68 4.07 -4.74
N GLU A 22 2.31 2.93 -4.99
CA GLU A 22 2.38 1.89 -3.98
C GLU A 22 3.18 2.29 -2.76
N ARG A 23 4.20 3.11 -2.97
CA ARG A 23 4.99 3.58 -1.85
C ARG A 23 4.13 4.46 -0.95
N ILE A 24 3.31 5.33 -1.54
CA ILE A 24 2.44 6.19 -0.78
C ILE A 24 1.45 5.35 0.01
N VAL A 25 0.86 4.35 -0.65
CA VAL A 25 -0.12 3.49 0.00
C VAL A 25 0.52 2.72 1.15
N SER A 26 1.75 2.24 0.97
CA SER A 26 2.43 1.48 2.02
C SER A 26 2.76 2.37 3.22
N VAL A 27 3.20 3.59 2.97
CA VAL A 27 3.50 4.52 4.05
C VAL A 27 2.21 4.85 4.80
N ALA A 28 1.12 5.07 4.04
CA ALA A 28 -0.17 5.37 4.64
C ALA A 28 -0.68 4.20 5.46
N ALA A 29 -0.51 2.98 4.97
CA ALA A 29 -0.96 1.80 5.68
C ALA A 29 -0.24 1.66 7.02
N ARG A 30 1.07 1.94 7.02
CA ARG A 30 1.83 1.87 8.26
C ARG A 30 1.38 2.97 9.22
N ALA A 31 1.08 4.14 8.68
CA ALA A 31 0.65 5.26 9.51
C ALA A 31 -0.71 4.94 10.14
N ILE A 32 -1.59 4.31 9.39
CA ILE A 32 -2.89 3.93 9.92
C ILE A 32 -2.71 2.94 11.06
N ARG A 33 -1.80 2.01 10.93
CA ARG A 33 -1.59 1.02 11.98
C ARG A 33 -0.97 1.66 13.24
N ARG A 34 -0.18 2.72 13.06
CA ARG A 34 0.44 3.36 14.21
C ARG A 34 -0.47 4.39 14.86
N GLN A 35 -1.16 5.18 14.06
CA GLN A 35 -1.89 6.32 14.57
C GLN A 35 -3.38 6.25 14.40
N GLY A 36 -3.88 5.26 13.69
CA GLY A 36 -5.31 5.16 13.43
C GLY A 36 -5.68 5.91 12.18
N TYR A 37 -6.85 5.58 11.66
CA TYR A 37 -7.33 6.14 10.41
C TYR A 37 -7.44 7.66 10.48
N HIS A 38 -8.01 8.16 11.55
CA HIS A 38 -8.24 9.59 11.66
C HIS A 38 -6.98 10.38 11.96
N GLY A 39 -5.96 9.74 12.46
CA GLY A 39 -4.72 10.42 12.77
C GLY A 39 -3.74 10.51 11.62
N THR A 40 -4.16 10.02 10.45
CA THR A 40 -3.26 9.93 9.31
C THR A 40 -3.48 11.10 8.36
N GLY A 41 -2.48 11.93 8.17
CA GLY A 41 -2.59 13.11 7.32
C GLY A 41 -1.77 12.99 6.05
N VAL A 42 -2.27 13.60 4.98
CA VAL A 42 -1.61 13.54 3.69
C VAL A 42 -0.20 14.13 3.74
N GLU A 43 -0.06 15.27 4.38
CA GLU A 43 1.22 15.94 4.40
C GLU A 43 2.30 15.07 5.04
N ASP A 44 1.97 14.44 6.15
CA ASP A 44 2.93 13.60 6.83
C ASP A 44 3.26 12.37 6.01
N ILE A 45 2.26 11.80 5.35
CA ILE A 45 2.48 10.62 4.52
C ILE A 45 3.38 10.95 3.35
N MET A 46 3.14 12.06 2.67
CA MET A 46 3.96 12.43 1.52
C MET A 46 5.37 12.74 1.96
N LYS A 47 5.54 13.39 3.10
CA LYS A 47 6.84 13.71 3.60
C LYS A 47 7.61 12.43 3.92
N GLU A 48 6.96 11.49 4.57
CA GLU A 48 7.60 10.24 4.92
C GLU A 48 7.94 9.44 3.65
N ALA A 49 7.13 9.56 2.61
CA ALA A 49 7.40 8.88 1.36
C ALA A 49 8.49 9.58 0.53
N GLY A 50 8.94 10.73 1.00
CA GLY A 50 9.99 11.48 0.29
C GLY A 50 9.44 12.28 -0.88
N LEU A 51 8.18 12.66 -0.82
CA LEU A 51 7.53 13.36 -1.91
C LEU A 51 6.94 14.68 -1.45
N THR A 52 6.59 15.52 -2.42
CA THR A 52 5.98 16.81 -2.09
C THR A 52 4.49 16.62 -1.92
N HIS A 53 3.86 17.54 -1.22
CA HIS A 53 2.42 17.47 -1.03
C HIS A 53 1.72 17.52 -2.39
N GLY A 54 2.24 18.33 -3.31
CA GLY A 54 1.61 18.45 -4.62
C GLY A 54 1.57 17.14 -5.39
N ALA A 55 2.56 16.29 -5.17
CA ALA A 55 2.62 15.01 -5.87
C ALA A 55 1.44 14.12 -5.50
N PHE A 56 0.82 14.36 -4.36
CA PHE A 56 -0.32 13.57 -3.91
C PHE A 56 -1.43 13.61 -4.96
N TYR A 57 -1.72 14.79 -5.51
CA TYR A 57 -2.83 14.92 -6.45
C TYR A 57 -2.58 14.27 -7.79
N ALA A 58 -1.34 13.86 -8.05
CA ALA A 58 -1.05 13.11 -9.26
C ALA A 58 -1.43 11.65 -9.09
N HIS A 59 -1.61 11.20 -7.85
CA HIS A 59 -1.88 9.80 -7.57
C HIS A 59 -3.25 9.51 -6.98
N PHE A 60 -3.85 10.45 -6.28
CA PHE A 60 -5.14 10.21 -5.63
C PHE A 60 -6.06 11.39 -5.80
N GLU A 61 -7.35 11.13 -5.89
CA GLU A 61 -8.32 12.18 -6.04
C GLU A 61 -8.60 12.88 -4.72
N SER A 62 -8.45 12.18 -3.62
CA SER A 62 -8.75 12.75 -2.32
C SER A 62 -8.02 11.97 -1.24
N ARG A 63 -7.99 12.57 -0.06
CA ARG A 63 -7.39 11.92 1.09
C ARG A 63 -8.13 10.63 1.38
N GLU A 64 -9.44 10.66 1.24
CA GLU A 64 -10.24 9.46 1.49
C GLU A 64 -9.93 8.34 0.52
N ALA A 65 -9.65 8.67 -0.75
CA ALA A 65 -9.31 7.66 -1.72
C ALA A 65 -7.98 7.00 -1.34
N MET A 66 -7.01 7.79 -0.91
CA MET A 66 -5.74 7.25 -0.49
C MET A 66 -5.90 6.39 0.75
N LEU A 67 -6.68 6.86 1.72
CA LEU A 67 -6.84 6.13 2.96
C LEU A 67 -7.63 4.84 2.75
N ALA A 68 -8.54 4.83 1.78
CA ALA A 68 -9.29 3.61 1.49
C ALA A 68 -8.34 2.53 0.95
N GLU A 69 -7.42 2.90 0.07
CA GLU A 69 -6.47 1.94 -0.45
C GLU A 69 -5.52 1.50 0.65
N ALA A 70 -5.09 2.44 1.48
CA ALA A 70 -4.16 2.13 2.56
C ALA A 70 -4.81 1.21 3.60
N ALA A 71 -6.07 1.45 3.90
CA ALA A 71 -6.78 0.63 4.86
C ALA A 71 -6.95 -0.79 4.31
N ALA A 72 -7.23 -0.90 3.01
CA ALA A 72 -7.38 -2.20 2.40
C ALA A 72 -6.05 -2.95 2.44
N GLN A 73 -4.94 -2.26 2.21
CA GLN A 73 -3.66 -2.89 2.25
C GLN A 73 -3.31 -3.30 3.69
N ALA A 74 -3.60 -2.46 4.66
CA ALA A 74 -3.33 -2.78 6.05
C ALA A 74 -4.11 -4.01 6.48
N CYS A 75 -5.36 -4.12 6.05
CA CYS A 75 -6.17 -5.27 6.36
C CYS A 75 -5.61 -6.51 5.68
N ALA A 76 -5.19 -6.39 4.43
CA ALA A 76 -4.65 -7.53 3.70
C ALA A 76 -3.36 -8.00 4.36
N GLU A 77 -2.52 -7.08 4.81
CA GLU A 77 -1.28 -7.43 5.45
C GLU A 77 -1.55 -8.13 6.78
N SER A 78 -2.54 -7.65 7.52
CA SER A 78 -2.88 -8.27 8.78
C SER A 78 -3.46 -9.66 8.57
N ALA A 79 -4.29 -9.81 7.56
CA ALA A 79 -4.88 -11.10 7.25
C ALA A 79 -3.80 -12.08 6.80
N ALA A 80 -2.86 -11.63 6.00
CA ALA A 80 -1.80 -12.48 5.51
C ALA A 80 -0.92 -12.93 6.68
N LEU A 81 -0.65 -12.01 7.60
CA LEU A 81 0.17 -12.32 8.72
C LEU A 81 -0.54 -13.32 9.64
N ALA A 82 -1.82 -13.15 9.84
CA ALA A 82 -2.59 -14.05 10.66
C ALA A 82 -2.64 -15.44 10.02
N ALA A 83 -2.81 -15.50 8.71
CA ALA A 83 -2.85 -16.76 8.02
C ALA A 83 -1.50 -17.46 8.10
N ASP A 84 -0.43 -16.68 8.01
CA ASP A 84 0.89 -17.23 8.06
C ASP A 84 1.17 -17.79 9.44
N VAL A 85 0.78 -17.09 10.46
CA VAL A 85 0.96 -17.56 11.82
C VAL A 85 0.15 -18.81 12.03
N ALA A 86 -1.08 -18.84 11.57
CA ALA A 86 -1.93 -19.98 11.71
C ALA A 86 -1.34 -21.21 11.00
N ALA A 87 -0.79 -20.95 9.82
CA ALA A 87 -0.23 -22.04 9.06
C ALA A 87 1.03 -22.59 9.72
N GLY A 88 1.78 -21.72 10.32
CA GLY A 88 3.00 -22.18 10.93
C GLY A 88 2.82 -22.72 12.30
N GLU A 89 1.76 -22.34 12.95
CA GLU A 89 1.51 -22.77 14.23
C GLU A 89 0.85 -24.03 14.47
N PRO A 90 0.11 -24.55 13.61
CA PRO A 90 -0.65 -25.73 13.86
C PRO A 90 0.15 -26.72 14.60
N ALA A 91 1.33 -26.80 14.23
CA ALA A 91 2.15 -27.76 14.82
C ALA A 91 2.32 -27.43 16.26
N GLN A 92 2.51 -26.23 16.54
CA GLN A 92 2.69 -25.89 17.83
C GLN A 92 1.50 -25.90 18.57
N GLN A 93 0.50 -25.57 17.96
CA GLN A 93 -0.68 -25.54 18.60
C GLN A 93 -1.00 -26.84 19.09
N ALA A 94 -0.65 -27.73 18.38
CA ALA A 94 -0.96 -29.05 18.75
C ALA A 94 -0.54 -29.29 20.14
N LEU A 95 0.25 -28.49 20.63
CA LEU A 95 0.64 -28.71 21.92
C LEU A 95 -0.29 -28.52 22.91
#